data_b2aa6447e8887aa478179072fc7ee7d8
#
_entry.id   b2aa6447e8887aa478179072fc7ee7d8
#
_cell.length_a   1.000
_cell.length_b   1.000
_cell.length_c   1.000
_cell.angle_alpha   90.00
_cell.angle_beta   90.00
_cell.angle_gamma   90.00
#
_symmetry.space_group_name_H-M   'P 1'
#
loop_
_entity.id
_entity.type
_entity.pdbx_description
1 polymer ?
#
loop_
_entity_poly.entity_id
_entity_poly.type
_entity_poly.pdbx_seq_one_letter_code
_entity_poly.pdbx_strand_id
1 'polypeptide(L)'
;MILGQSGTGKSTSIRNLNEAETLLINVQSKALPFKGGKVKFSKEAKNLLQSDNPQTIIGLLAKVKDNPQIKIVVIDDSQYIMANQFMRASEEKGFDKFNKIGRYYWDILNACNQLPDDVIVFVMSHIDHDDSGREKAKTIGKMLDDKICLEGMFTMVLKTKVKDGQYLFCTQNNGNDTVKSPMEMFEQTEIENDLSIVVDAIRNY
;
A
#
# COMPACT_ATOMS: atom_id res chain seq x y z
N MET A 1 2.64 -1.59 5.50
CA MET A 1 2.85 -0.66 4.34
C MET A 1 4.03 -1.12 3.52
N ILE A 2 4.01 -0.94 2.19
CA ILE A 2 5.14 -1.21 1.28
C ILE A 2 5.54 0.10 0.61
N LEU A 3 6.77 0.53 0.83
CA LEU A 3 7.32 1.76 0.27
C LEU A 3 8.36 1.47 -0.82
N GLY A 4 8.48 2.36 -1.81
CA GLY A 4 9.55 2.26 -2.80
C GLY A 4 9.40 3.19 -3.99
N GLN A 5 10.50 3.40 -4.71
CA GLN A 5 10.53 4.17 -5.94
C GLN A 5 9.79 3.45 -7.08
N SER A 6 9.54 4.15 -8.18
CA SER A 6 9.02 3.53 -9.40
C SER A 6 10.02 2.50 -9.93
N GLY A 7 9.50 1.35 -10.43
CA GLY A 7 10.34 0.31 -11.01
C GLY A 7 11.07 -0.60 -10.00
N THR A 8 10.87 -0.45 -8.69
CA THR A 8 11.56 -1.24 -7.66
C THR A 8 10.82 -2.50 -7.23
N GLY A 9 9.73 -2.87 -7.92
CA GLY A 9 9.07 -4.16 -7.73
C GLY A 9 7.83 -4.14 -6.83
N LYS A 10 7.31 -2.99 -6.37
CA LYS A 10 6.09 -2.93 -5.54
C LYS A 10 4.96 -3.78 -6.12
N SER A 11 4.44 -3.43 -7.28
CA SER A 11 3.33 -4.16 -7.91
C SER A 11 3.72 -5.57 -8.38
N THR A 12 5.01 -5.83 -8.67
CA THR A 12 5.49 -7.17 -9.05
C THR A 12 5.43 -8.14 -7.88
N SER A 13 5.59 -7.66 -6.65
CA SER A 13 5.57 -8.50 -5.45
C SER A 13 4.23 -9.20 -5.18
N ILE A 14 3.15 -8.74 -5.84
CA ILE A 14 1.79 -9.34 -5.75
C ILE A 14 1.70 -10.69 -6.49
N ARG A 15 2.67 -10.98 -7.39
CA ARG A 15 2.59 -12.08 -8.38
C ARG A 15 2.22 -13.44 -7.82
N ASN A 16 2.68 -13.77 -6.62
CA ASN A 16 2.50 -15.08 -6.00
C ASN A 16 1.43 -15.12 -4.90
N LEU A 17 0.73 -14.02 -4.63
CA LEU A 17 -0.40 -14.04 -3.70
C LEU A 17 -1.50 -14.99 -4.21
N ASN A 18 -2.18 -15.67 -3.31
CA ASN A 18 -3.33 -16.51 -3.64
C ASN A 18 -4.52 -15.63 -4.07
N GLU A 19 -4.89 -15.71 -5.35
CA GLU A 19 -5.98 -14.91 -5.93
C GLU A 19 -7.36 -15.22 -5.37
N ALA A 20 -7.56 -16.42 -4.83
CA ALA A 20 -8.85 -16.81 -4.26
C ALA A 20 -9.16 -16.10 -2.92
N GLU A 21 -8.13 -15.65 -2.21
CA GLU A 21 -8.26 -14.94 -0.93
C GLU A 21 -7.78 -13.48 -0.99
N THR A 22 -7.32 -13.01 -2.16
CA THR A 22 -6.75 -11.67 -2.32
C THR A 22 -7.70 -10.75 -3.06
N LEU A 23 -7.99 -9.57 -2.50
CA LEU A 23 -8.66 -8.46 -3.15
C LEU A 23 -7.62 -7.40 -3.53
N LEU A 24 -7.48 -7.11 -4.81
CA LEU A 24 -6.57 -6.07 -5.32
C LEU A 24 -7.35 -4.79 -5.66
N ILE A 25 -6.95 -3.68 -5.07
CA ILE A 25 -7.38 -2.32 -5.40
C ILE A 25 -6.25 -1.68 -6.21
N ASN A 26 -6.39 -1.66 -7.54
CA ASN A 26 -5.43 -1.07 -8.47
C ASN A 26 -5.85 0.38 -8.74
N VAL A 27 -5.28 1.31 -7.99
CA VAL A 27 -5.67 2.72 -7.98
C VAL A 27 -5.44 3.38 -9.34
N GLN A 28 -4.34 3.08 -10.01
CA GLN A 28 -3.98 3.65 -11.31
C GLN A 28 -4.56 2.90 -12.51
N SER A 29 -5.25 1.78 -12.29
CA SER A 29 -5.82 0.95 -13.35
C SER A 29 -4.78 0.49 -14.41
N LYS A 30 -3.50 0.43 -14.01
CA LYS A 30 -2.41 -0.03 -14.88
C LYS A 30 -2.43 -1.55 -15.05
N ALA A 31 -1.89 -2.03 -16.16
CA ALA A 31 -1.62 -3.45 -16.30
C ALA A 31 -0.62 -3.91 -15.22
N LEU A 32 -0.88 -5.09 -14.63
CA LEU A 32 0.04 -5.67 -13.65
C LEU A 32 1.35 -6.10 -14.33
N PRO A 33 2.52 -5.81 -13.72
CA PRO A 33 3.82 -5.99 -14.36
C PRO A 33 4.35 -7.44 -14.28
N PHE A 34 3.45 -8.43 -14.34
CA PHE A 34 3.84 -9.85 -14.36
C PHE A 34 2.93 -10.68 -15.24
N LYS A 35 3.48 -11.81 -15.74
CA LYS A 35 2.76 -12.74 -16.64
C LYS A 35 1.53 -13.32 -15.93
N GLY A 36 0.41 -13.33 -16.64
CA GLY A 36 -0.86 -13.85 -16.10
C GLY A 36 -1.63 -12.91 -15.19
N GLY A 37 -1.12 -11.71 -14.91
CA GLY A 37 -1.76 -10.77 -13.99
C GLY A 37 -3.21 -10.42 -14.30
N LYS A 38 -3.56 -10.30 -15.61
CA LYS A 38 -4.95 -10.04 -16.04
C LYS A 38 -5.91 -11.22 -15.80
N VAL A 39 -5.39 -12.45 -15.79
CA VAL A 39 -6.17 -13.66 -15.50
C VAL A 39 -6.31 -13.83 -14.00
N LYS A 40 -5.21 -13.62 -13.27
CA LYS A 40 -5.15 -13.77 -11.82
C LYS A 40 -6.03 -12.75 -11.09
N PHE A 41 -6.01 -11.49 -11.53
CA PHE A 41 -6.80 -10.41 -10.94
C PHE A 41 -7.67 -9.77 -12.00
N SER A 42 -8.98 -9.96 -11.88
CA SER A 42 -9.96 -9.46 -12.86
C SER A 42 -11.30 -9.12 -12.21
N LYS A 43 -12.11 -8.33 -12.93
CA LYS A 43 -13.47 -8.01 -12.50
C LYS A 43 -14.38 -9.25 -12.52
N GLU A 44 -14.14 -10.14 -13.45
CA GLU A 44 -14.86 -11.41 -13.62
C GLU A 44 -14.61 -12.34 -12.42
N ALA A 45 -13.37 -12.40 -11.94
CA ALA A 45 -13.00 -13.11 -10.71
C ALA A 45 -13.46 -12.40 -9.42
N LYS A 46 -14.00 -11.17 -9.53
CA LYS A 46 -14.46 -10.33 -8.41
C LYS A 46 -13.39 -10.04 -7.36
N ASN A 47 -12.12 -10.13 -7.74
CA ASN A 47 -10.97 -9.89 -6.87
C ASN A 47 -10.15 -8.66 -7.28
N LEU A 48 -10.66 -7.82 -8.21
CA LEU A 48 -10.04 -6.59 -8.68
C LEU A 48 -11.02 -5.41 -8.64
N LEU A 49 -10.63 -4.34 -7.95
CA LEU A 49 -11.21 -3.00 -8.10
C LEU A 49 -10.21 -2.08 -8.80
N GLN A 50 -10.65 -1.40 -9.85
CA GLN A 50 -9.90 -0.32 -10.50
C GLN A 50 -10.60 1.01 -10.17
N SER A 51 -10.12 1.71 -9.16
CA SER A 51 -10.68 2.98 -8.72
C SER A 51 -9.72 3.75 -7.84
N ASP A 52 -9.70 5.08 -7.99
CA ASP A 52 -9.04 6.04 -7.11
C ASP A 52 -10.05 6.86 -6.28
N ASN A 53 -11.34 6.49 -6.34
CA ASN A 53 -12.40 7.18 -5.60
C ASN A 53 -12.43 6.67 -4.14
N PRO A 54 -12.23 7.55 -3.13
CA PRO A 54 -12.18 7.15 -1.72
C PRO A 54 -13.44 6.46 -1.23
N GLN A 55 -14.62 6.98 -1.58
CA GLN A 55 -15.90 6.44 -1.14
C GLN A 55 -16.14 5.04 -1.72
N THR A 56 -15.73 4.82 -2.98
CA THR A 56 -15.80 3.50 -3.61
C THR A 56 -14.87 2.50 -2.90
N ILE A 57 -13.64 2.92 -2.57
CA ILE A 57 -12.68 2.09 -1.85
C ILE A 57 -13.19 1.75 -0.45
N ILE A 58 -13.64 2.75 0.33
CA ILE A 58 -14.20 2.55 1.68
C ILE A 58 -15.42 1.63 1.63
N GLY A 59 -16.32 1.84 0.67
CA GLY A 59 -17.50 0.99 0.49
C GLY A 59 -17.16 -0.47 0.14
N LEU A 60 -16.04 -0.70 -0.59
CA LEU A 60 -15.54 -2.05 -0.85
C LEU A 60 -14.90 -2.67 0.41
N LEU A 61 -14.08 -1.91 1.15
CA LEU A 61 -13.49 -2.38 2.41
C LEU A 61 -14.57 -2.77 3.43
N ALA A 62 -15.67 -2.01 3.49
CA ALA A 62 -16.79 -2.37 4.35
C ALA A 62 -17.40 -3.75 3.98
N LYS A 63 -17.44 -4.11 2.69
CA LYS A 63 -17.93 -5.42 2.24
C LYS A 63 -16.96 -6.57 2.53
N VAL A 64 -15.67 -6.28 2.67
CA VAL A 64 -14.66 -7.29 3.04
C VAL A 64 -14.94 -7.83 4.44
N LYS A 65 -15.48 -7.04 5.36
CA LYS A 65 -15.85 -7.46 6.72
C LYS A 65 -16.80 -8.65 6.73
N ASP A 66 -17.72 -8.69 5.73
CA ASP A 66 -18.76 -9.72 5.62
C ASP A 66 -18.36 -10.87 4.67
N ASN A 67 -17.13 -10.81 4.10
CA ASN A 67 -16.65 -11.81 3.16
C ASN A 67 -15.48 -12.61 3.75
N PRO A 68 -15.74 -13.77 4.37
CA PRO A 68 -14.70 -14.58 5.03
C PRO A 68 -13.68 -15.19 4.07
N GLN A 69 -13.91 -15.16 2.76
CA GLN A 69 -12.97 -15.66 1.76
C GLN A 69 -11.80 -14.71 1.55
N ILE A 70 -11.98 -13.40 1.77
CA ILE A 70 -10.92 -12.41 1.58
C ILE A 70 -10.08 -12.34 2.85
N LYS A 71 -8.80 -12.72 2.71
CA LYS A 71 -7.79 -12.70 3.78
C LYS A 71 -6.66 -11.71 3.50
N ILE A 72 -6.58 -11.22 2.27
CA ILE A 72 -5.54 -10.28 1.85
C ILE A 72 -6.19 -9.15 1.05
N VAL A 73 -5.91 -7.92 1.44
CA VAL A 73 -6.27 -6.72 0.68
C VAL A 73 -4.99 -6.00 0.26
N VAL A 74 -4.87 -5.69 -1.01
CA VAL A 74 -3.74 -4.91 -1.55
C VAL A 74 -4.28 -3.61 -2.14
N ILE A 75 -3.79 -2.47 -1.70
CA ILE A 75 -4.05 -1.15 -2.31
C ILE A 75 -2.76 -0.73 -3.03
N ASP A 76 -2.70 -0.98 -4.33
CA ASP A 76 -1.53 -0.69 -5.16
C ASP A 76 -1.54 0.76 -5.64
N ASP A 77 -0.37 1.42 -5.57
CA ASP A 77 -0.17 2.83 -5.96
C ASP A 77 -1.07 3.81 -5.15
N SER A 78 -1.26 3.57 -3.86
CA SER A 78 -2.22 4.26 -3.00
C SER A 78 -2.06 5.79 -2.93
N GLN A 79 -0.85 6.34 -3.06
CA GLN A 79 -0.64 7.80 -3.05
C GLN A 79 -1.34 8.51 -4.22
N TYR A 80 -1.65 7.80 -5.32
CA TYR A 80 -2.40 8.39 -6.43
C TYR A 80 -3.86 8.67 -6.09
N ILE A 81 -4.40 8.10 -5.02
CA ILE A 81 -5.70 8.54 -4.49
C ILE A 81 -5.65 10.02 -4.16
N MET A 82 -4.59 10.48 -3.50
CA MET A 82 -4.38 11.90 -3.20
C MET A 82 -4.02 12.70 -4.46
N ALA A 83 -3.09 12.20 -5.27
CA ALA A 83 -2.59 12.91 -6.45
C ALA A 83 -3.69 13.18 -7.48
N ASN A 84 -4.53 12.18 -7.77
CA ASN A 84 -5.61 12.32 -8.73
C ASN A 84 -6.70 13.29 -8.22
N GLN A 85 -7.00 13.27 -6.92
CA GLN A 85 -7.92 14.25 -6.33
C GLN A 85 -7.36 15.66 -6.37
N PHE A 86 -6.07 15.83 -6.07
CA PHE A 86 -5.39 17.11 -6.18
C PHE A 86 -5.48 17.66 -7.61
N MET A 87 -5.23 16.83 -8.61
CA MET A 87 -5.33 17.25 -10.02
C MET A 87 -6.76 17.63 -10.40
N ARG A 88 -7.79 16.88 -9.95
CA ARG A 88 -9.20 17.25 -10.19
C ARG A 88 -9.61 18.57 -9.53
N ALA A 89 -9.05 18.86 -8.35
CA ALA A 89 -9.30 20.09 -7.60
C ALA A 89 -8.29 21.21 -7.92
N SER A 90 -7.51 21.10 -9.00
CA SER A 90 -6.42 22.06 -9.30
C SER A 90 -6.93 23.49 -9.53
N GLU A 91 -8.13 23.65 -10.06
CA GLU A 91 -8.77 24.95 -10.31
C GLU A 91 -9.50 25.52 -9.08
N GLU A 92 -9.72 24.73 -8.04
CA GLU A 92 -10.34 25.18 -6.80
C GLU A 92 -9.38 26.12 -6.05
N LYS A 93 -9.88 27.30 -5.64
CA LYS A 93 -9.12 28.26 -4.84
C LYS A 93 -9.14 27.85 -3.36
N GLY A 94 -8.10 28.24 -2.61
CA GLY A 94 -7.99 28.03 -1.16
C GLY A 94 -7.31 26.72 -0.76
N PHE A 95 -7.10 26.57 0.55
CA PHE A 95 -6.34 25.46 1.13
C PHE A 95 -7.21 24.28 1.60
N ASP A 96 -8.52 24.45 1.70
CA ASP A 96 -9.45 23.44 2.22
C ASP A 96 -9.44 22.15 1.39
N LYS A 97 -9.15 22.23 0.10
CA LYS A 97 -8.99 21.06 -0.77
C LYS A 97 -7.89 20.11 -0.28
N PHE A 98 -6.78 20.63 0.23
CA PHE A 98 -5.68 19.82 0.74
C PHE A 98 -6.09 19.06 2.02
N ASN A 99 -6.84 19.71 2.91
CA ASN A 99 -7.38 19.09 4.10
C ASN A 99 -8.38 17.98 3.75
N LYS A 100 -9.24 18.21 2.75
CA LYS A 100 -10.20 17.23 2.26
C LYS A 100 -9.51 16.02 1.62
N ILE A 101 -8.48 16.24 0.80
CA ILE A 101 -7.69 15.18 0.17
C ILE A 101 -6.99 14.32 1.24
N GLY A 102 -6.32 14.96 2.19
CA GLY A 102 -5.66 14.27 3.29
C GLY A 102 -6.64 13.48 4.15
N ARG A 103 -7.81 14.08 4.48
CA ARG A 103 -8.86 13.41 5.24
C ARG A 103 -9.38 12.16 4.53
N TYR A 104 -9.62 12.19 3.24
CA TYR A 104 -10.07 11.03 2.48
C TYR A 104 -9.05 9.89 2.47
N TYR A 105 -7.77 10.20 2.35
CA TYR A 105 -6.74 9.18 2.41
C TYR A 105 -6.64 8.55 3.81
N TRP A 106 -6.68 9.38 4.85
CA TRP A 106 -6.71 8.96 6.24
C TRP A 106 -7.94 8.09 6.55
N ASP A 107 -9.12 8.44 6.04
CA ASP A 107 -10.36 7.66 6.22
C ASP A 107 -10.25 6.25 5.58
N ILE A 108 -9.55 6.12 4.43
CA ILE A 108 -9.26 4.80 3.83
C ILE A 108 -8.37 3.96 4.74
N LEU A 109 -7.28 4.55 5.27
CA LEU A 109 -6.38 3.82 6.18
C LEU A 109 -7.09 3.39 7.45
N ASN A 110 -7.96 4.24 8.02
CA ASN A 110 -8.80 3.84 9.15
C ASN A 110 -9.81 2.74 8.80
N ALA A 111 -10.38 2.76 7.61
CA ALA A 111 -11.25 1.68 7.15
C ALA A 111 -10.49 0.35 7.04
N CYS A 112 -9.21 0.38 6.63
CA CYS A 112 -8.34 -0.80 6.66
C CYS A 112 -8.15 -1.34 8.09
N ASN A 113 -7.91 -0.46 9.06
CA ASN A 113 -7.72 -0.83 10.47
C ASN A 113 -8.99 -1.40 11.14
N GLN A 114 -10.14 -1.29 10.49
CA GLN A 114 -11.42 -1.83 10.98
C GLN A 114 -11.76 -3.20 10.36
N LEU A 115 -10.91 -3.75 9.51
CA LEU A 115 -11.09 -5.09 8.96
C LEU A 115 -10.86 -6.14 10.05
N PRO A 116 -11.38 -7.38 9.89
CA PRO A 116 -11.11 -8.47 10.81
C PRO A 116 -9.61 -8.72 11.01
N ASP A 117 -9.22 -9.16 12.20
CA ASP A 117 -7.81 -9.36 12.59
C ASP A 117 -7.07 -10.38 11.72
N ASP A 118 -7.80 -11.29 11.06
CA ASP A 118 -7.27 -12.28 10.14
C ASP A 118 -7.13 -11.79 8.69
N VAL A 119 -7.42 -10.51 8.43
CA VAL A 119 -7.25 -9.87 7.12
C VAL A 119 -5.96 -9.05 7.09
N ILE A 120 -5.01 -9.47 6.28
CA ILE A 120 -3.75 -8.75 6.06
C ILE A 120 -3.95 -7.65 5.02
N VAL A 121 -3.57 -6.41 5.34
CA VAL A 121 -3.69 -5.28 4.43
C VAL A 121 -2.32 -4.76 4.00
N PHE A 122 -2.05 -4.77 2.70
CA PHE A 122 -0.88 -4.14 2.09
C PHE A 122 -1.26 -2.83 1.43
N VAL A 123 -0.72 -1.71 1.91
CA VAL A 123 -0.84 -0.40 1.28
C VAL A 123 0.49 -0.06 0.64
N MET A 124 0.53 0.04 -0.69
CA MET A 124 1.74 0.31 -1.46
C MET A 124 1.80 1.79 -1.84
N SER A 125 2.91 2.44 -1.52
CA SER A 125 3.11 3.87 -1.81
C SER A 125 4.52 4.14 -2.33
N HIS A 126 4.67 5.25 -3.06
CA HIS A 126 5.97 5.79 -3.38
C HIS A 126 6.62 6.41 -2.15
N ILE A 127 7.95 6.50 -2.17
CA ILE A 127 8.73 7.23 -1.17
C ILE A 127 8.88 8.70 -1.58
N ASP A 128 9.02 9.53 -0.57
CA ASP A 128 9.50 10.90 -0.62
C ASP A 128 10.60 11.07 0.43
N HIS A 129 11.17 12.26 0.56
CA HIS A 129 12.19 12.56 1.55
C HIS A 129 11.71 13.73 2.41
N ASP A 130 11.99 13.68 3.69
CA ASP A 130 11.84 14.84 4.57
C ASP A 130 13.01 15.83 4.40
N ASP A 131 12.97 16.96 5.11
CA ASP A 131 13.99 18.01 5.05
C ASP A 131 15.38 17.55 5.51
N SER A 132 15.45 16.45 6.24
CA SER A 132 16.73 15.81 6.67
C SER A 132 17.24 14.77 5.67
N GLY A 133 16.49 14.50 4.60
CA GLY A 133 16.79 13.48 3.60
C GLY A 133 16.35 12.07 3.97
N ARG A 134 15.59 11.91 5.08
CA ARG A 134 15.05 10.60 5.50
C ARG A 134 13.89 10.20 4.63
N GLU A 135 13.88 8.96 4.19
CA GLU A 135 12.79 8.40 3.38
C GLU A 135 11.50 8.21 4.18
N LYS A 136 10.38 8.62 3.60
CA LYS A 136 9.03 8.50 4.17
C LYS A 136 8.00 8.19 3.07
N ALA A 137 6.77 7.87 3.44
CA ALA A 137 5.67 7.73 2.49
C ALA A 137 5.36 9.06 1.80
N LYS A 138 5.16 9.02 0.48
CA LYS A 138 4.79 10.21 -0.30
C LYS A 138 3.37 10.65 0.02
N THR A 139 3.21 11.93 0.37
CA THR A 139 1.91 12.55 0.69
C THR A 139 1.63 13.78 -0.16
N ILE A 140 0.39 14.27 -0.11
CA ILE A 140 -0.02 15.55 -0.69
C ILE A 140 -0.74 16.38 0.36
N GLY A 141 -0.22 17.57 0.60
CA GLY A 141 -0.75 18.54 1.57
C GLY A 141 -0.10 18.45 2.94
N LYS A 142 0.24 19.63 3.47
CA LYS A 142 0.95 19.78 4.75
C LYS A 142 0.25 19.15 5.96
N MET A 143 -1.07 18.99 5.91
CA MET A 143 -1.81 18.38 7.01
C MET A 143 -1.37 16.92 7.27
N LEU A 144 -1.22 16.11 6.22
CA LEU A 144 -0.68 14.76 6.37
C LEU A 144 0.82 14.78 6.58
N ASP A 145 1.53 15.62 5.81
CA ASP A 145 2.98 15.64 5.78
C ASP A 145 3.62 16.07 7.11
N ASP A 146 3.05 17.13 7.72
CA ASP A 146 3.61 17.77 8.93
C ASP A 146 2.98 17.25 10.23
N LYS A 147 1.75 16.72 10.18
CA LYS A 147 0.96 16.44 11.39
C LYS A 147 0.69 14.98 11.64
N ILE A 148 0.82 14.12 10.62
CA ILE A 148 0.46 12.70 10.72
C ILE A 148 1.61 11.86 10.17
N CYS A 149 2.17 10.99 11.02
CA CYS A 149 3.10 9.98 10.56
C CYS A 149 2.28 8.78 10.02
N LEU A 150 2.15 8.68 8.69
CA LEU A 150 1.39 7.59 8.07
C LEU A 150 1.96 6.23 8.39
N GLU A 151 3.28 6.08 8.40
CA GLU A 151 3.96 4.82 8.73
C GLU A 151 3.70 4.39 10.17
N GLY A 152 3.37 5.34 11.05
CA GLY A 152 2.94 5.09 12.42
C GLY A 152 1.62 4.32 12.53
N MET A 153 0.78 4.37 11.50
CA MET A 153 -0.50 3.63 11.42
C MET A 153 -0.33 2.14 11.08
N PHE A 154 0.87 1.69 10.77
CA PHE A 154 1.15 0.31 10.35
C PHE A 154 2.09 -0.37 11.34
N THR A 155 1.81 -1.63 11.66
CA THR A 155 2.71 -2.48 12.46
C THR A 155 4.01 -2.76 11.72
N MET A 156 3.93 -2.92 10.39
CA MET A 156 5.06 -3.24 9.52
C MET A 156 5.17 -2.24 8.36
N VAL A 157 6.38 -1.80 8.10
CA VAL A 157 6.75 -0.99 6.93
C VAL A 157 7.95 -1.64 6.26
N LEU A 158 7.77 -2.17 5.06
CA LEU A 158 8.85 -2.71 4.24
C LEU A 158 9.18 -1.76 3.11
N LYS A 159 10.43 -1.75 2.67
CA LYS A 159 10.88 -0.94 1.54
C LYS A 159 11.41 -1.83 0.42
N THR A 160 10.97 -1.57 -0.81
CA THR A 160 11.53 -2.24 -1.98
C THR A 160 12.93 -1.71 -2.30
N LYS A 161 13.85 -2.61 -2.67
CA LYS A 161 15.22 -2.33 -3.05
C LYS A 161 15.59 -3.14 -4.28
N VAL A 162 16.39 -2.55 -5.16
CA VAL A 162 17.06 -3.27 -6.25
C VAL A 162 18.55 -3.26 -5.97
N LYS A 163 19.17 -4.45 -5.93
CA LYS A 163 20.58 -4.65 -5.70
C LYS A 163 21.08 -5.74 -6.62
N ASP A 164 22.10 -5.44 -7.43
CA ASP A 164 22.71 -6.40 -8.37
C ASP A 164 21.69 -7.12 -9.27
N GLY A 165 20.66 -6.37 -9.73
CA GLY A 165 19.57 -6.91 -10.55
C GLY A 165 18.52 -7.72 -9.79
N GLN A 166 18.69 -7.92 -8.49
CA GLN A 166 17.73 -8.60 -7.63
C GLN A 166 16.75 -7.61 -7.01
N TYR A 167 15.48 -7.99 -6.93
CA TYR A 167 14.43 -7.23 -6.28
C TYR A 167 14.21 -7.78 -4.87
N LEU A 168 14.31 -6.90 -3.87
CA LEU A 168 14.30 -7.27 -2.46
C LEU A 168 13.33 -6.38 -1.69
N PHE A 169 12.89 -6.85 -0.51
CA PHE A 169 12.34 -6.04 0.56
C PHE A 169 13.37 -5.84 1.67
N CYS A 170 13.58 -4.59 2.11
CA CYS A 170 14.24 -4.29 3.37
C CYS A 170 13.23 -4.48 4.51
N THR A 171 13.62 -5.22 5.55
CA THR A 171 12.78 -5.60 6.70
C THR A 171 13.12 -4.82 7.96
N GLN A 172 14.31 -4.21 8.02
CA GLN A 172 14.81 -3.46 9.17
C GLN A 172 15.27 -2.07 8.76
N ASN A 173 15.15 -1.13 9.72
CA ASN A 173 15.57 0.26 9.55
C ASN A 173 17.08 0.37 9.42
N ASN A 174 17.54 1.21 8.49
CA ASN A 174 18.96 1.50 8.25
C ASN A 174 19.40 2.85 8.84
N GLY A 175 18.56 3.51 9.62
CA GLY A 175 18.80 4.84 10.19
C GLY A 175 18.33 6.01 9.32
N ASN A 176 18.02 5.78 8.04
CA ASN A 176 17.64 6.82 7.08
C ASN A 176 16.28 6.54 6.36
N ASP A 177 15.51 5.63 6.88
CA ASP A 177 14.17 5.30 6.37
C ASP A 177 13.18 5.05 7.51
N THR A 178 11.95 4.67 7.18
CA THR A 178 10.86 4.38 8.11
C THR A 178 10.52 2.90 8.17
N VAL A 179 11.42 2.03 7.66
CA VAL A 179 11.26 0.59 7.67
C VAL A 179 11.17 0.06 9.09
N LYS A 180 10.24 -0.82 9.33
CA LYS A 180 10.06 -1.53 10.61
C LYS A 180 9.33 -2.84 10.40
N SER A 181 9.64 -3.82 11.24
CA SER A 181 8.91 -5.08 11.37
C SER A 181 8.86 -5.50 12.85
N PRO A 182 7.91 -6.34 13.25
CA PRO A 182 7.90 -6.97 14.57
C PRO A 182 9.22 -7.66 14.87
N MET A 183 9.61 -7.67 16.14
CA MET A 183 10.87 -8.31 16.58
C MET A 183 10.85 -9.78 16.20
N GLU A 184 11.97 -10.28 15.66
CA GLU A 184 12.17 -11.69 15.29
C GLU A 184 11.26 -12.23 14.15
N MET A 185 10.40 -11.39 13.54
CA MET A 185 9.56 -11.83 12.41
C MET A 185 10.40 -12.21 11.18
N PHE A 186 11.49 -11.51 10.94
CA PHE A 186 12.43 -11.79 9.84
C PHE A 186 13.83 -11.95 10.38
N GLU A 187 14.48 -13.08 10.04
CA GLU A 187 15.88 -13.33 10.38
C GLU A 187 16.84 -12.44 9.56
N GLN A 188 16.44 -12.10 8.33
CA GLN A 188 17.27 -11.35 7.38
C GLN A 188 16.80 -9.91 7.27
N THR A 189 17.76 -8.99 7.11
CA THR A 189 17.49 -7.55 6.86
C THR A 189 16.99 -7.27 5.45
N GLU A 190 17.20 -8.19 4.51
CA GLU A 190 16.74 -8.15 3.12
C GLU A 190 16.17 -9.53 2.76
N ILE A 191 14.94 -9.56 2.23
CA ILE A 191 14.27 -10.77 1.77
C ILE A 191 13.84 -10.61 0.30
N GLU A 192 13.49 -11.70 -0.38
CA GLU A 192 12.97 -11.66 -1.75
C GLU A 192 11.74 -10.74 -1.84
N ASN A 193 11.62 -9.99 -2.94
CA ASN A 193 10.49 -9.13 -3.25
C ASN A 193 9.26 -9.98 -3.65
N ASP A 194 8.63 -10.58 -2.67
CA ASP A 194 7.44 -11.42 -2.81
C ASP A 194 6.53 -11.28 -1.59
N LEU A 195 5.29 -10.83 -1.81
CA LEU A 195 4.35 -10.66 -0.71
C LEU A 195 3.83 -11.99 -0.15
N SER A 196 3.93 -13.11 -0.87
CA SER A 196 3.56 -14.42 -0.31
C SER A 196 4.47 -14.80 0.86
N ILE A 197 5.78 -14.51 0.76
CA ILE A 197 6.75 -14.71 1.85
C ILE A 197 6.38 -13.86 3.06
N VAL A 198 5.96 -12.61 2.83
CA VAL A 198 5.54 -11.70 3.91
C VAL A 198 4.24 -12.18 4.57
N VAL A 199 3.27 -12.67 3.77
CA VAL A 199 2.02 -13.26 4.28
C VAL A 199 2.32 -14.47 5.16
N ASP A 200 3.20 -15.36 4.69
CA ASP A 200 3.58 -16.55 5.47
C ASP A 200 4.28 -16.16 6.78
N ALA A 201 5.17 -15.17 6.75
CA ALA A 201 5.81 -14.64 7.95
C ALA A 201 4.79 -14.07 8.96
N ILE A 202 3.80 -13.31 8.48
CA ILE A 202 2.74 -12.75 9.35
C ILE A 202 1.88 -13.85 9.96
N ARG A 203 1.51 -14.88 9.18
CA ARG A 203 0.65 -15.98 9.65
C ARG A 203 1.33 -16.92 10.63
N ASN A 204 2.66 -16.97 10.60
CA ASN A 204 3.45 -17.83 11.48
C ASN A 204 4.02 -17.09 12.71
N TYR A 205 3.82 -15.79 12.79
CA TYR A 205 4.24 -14.95 13.90
C TYR A 205 3.22 -14.96 15.04
#